data_718db9091fbd9076c85ca43a31cf4c8f
#
_entry.id   718db9091fbd9076c85ca43a31cf4c8f
#
_cell.length_a   1.000
_cell.length_b   1.000
_cell.length_c   1.000
_cell.angle_alpha   90.00
_cell.angle_beta   90.00
_cell.angle_gamma   90.00
#
_symmetry.space_group_name_H-M   'P 1'
#
loop_
_entity.id
_entity.type
_entity.pdbx_description
1 polymer ?
#
loop_
_entity_poly.entity_id
_entity_poly.type
_entity_poly.pdbx_seq_one_letter_code
_entity_poly.pdbx_strand_id
1 'polypeptide(L)'
;MHWSGNWHKDSQASRSVLEQLYIEGVLLIHHKSGSRKFYDLAENHLSRELLERPNPCPDEESFMDWRIRRRIGAVGMLWNRRSDAWLGLGMTTQQREAAFSRLEKSGRITAVKVDDMRTPLYILNGDMPLLDTVRDGQTDAKPRTEFLAPLDPMLWDRKLVEALWGFRYSWEIYTPASKRRYGYYTMPVLYGDRLIGRIEPRADRKAGVLTVSNIWYEPDVRPAKKLSQKIESTVRRLARFNGCRYLQDVTPQDDQNIQNE
;
A
#
# COMPACT_ATOMS: atom_id res chain seq x y z
N MET A 1 33.30 -12.57 -5.53
CA MET A 1 31.92 -12.32 -5.11
C MET A 1 30.99 -12.59 -6.29
N HIS A 2 30.21 -13.65 -6.23
CA HIS A 2 29.17 -13.92 -7.23
C HIS A 2 27.94 -13.09 -6.88
N TRP A 3 27.68 -12.06 -7.65
CA TRP A 3 26.46 -11.27 -7.53
C TRP A 3 25.34 -11.94 -8.33
N SER A 4 24.34 -12.51 -7.66
CA SER A 4 23.16 -13.16 -8.26
C SER A 4 21.94 -12.25 -8.24
N GLY A 5 22.11 -11.00 -8.68
CA GLY A 5 20.97 -10.10 -8.86
C GLY A 5 20.23 -10.41 -10.17
N ASN A 6 18.96 -10.76 -10.08
CA ASN A 6 18.02 -10.96 -11.21
C ASN A 6 17.69 -9.61 -11.90
N TRP A 7 18.70 -8.83 -12.28
CA TRP A 7 18.50 -7.59 -13.00
C TRP A 7 18.98 -7.77 -14.45
N HIS A 8 18.17 -7.32 -15.37
CA HIS A 8 18.32 -7.46 -16.83
C HIS A 8 19.77 -7.54 -17.32
N LYS A 9 20.04 -8.46 -18.23
CA LYS A 9 21.35 -8.79 -18.82
C LYS A 9 22.13 -7.61 -19.43
N ASP A 10 21.52 -6.43 -19.54
CA ASP A 10 22.07 -5.23 -20.16
C ASP A 10 22.31 -4.04 -19.19
N SER A 11 22.32 -4.26 -17.87
CA SER A 11 22.64 -3.17 -16.94
C SER A 11 24.14 -2.87 -17.01
N GLN A 12 24.51 -1.64 -17.33
CA GLN A 12 25.91 -1.19 -17.28
C GLN A 12 26.46 -1.42 -15.85
N ALA A 13 27.65 -1.99 -15.74
CA ALA A 13 28.29 -2.30 -14.45
C ALA A 13 28.31 -1.08 -13.50
N SER A 14 28.55 0.13 -14.05
CA SER A 14 28.50 1.38 -13.29
C SER A 14 27.16 1.64 -12.61
N ARG A 15 26.03 1.34 -13.26
CA ARG A 15 24.70 1.49 -12.67
C ARG A 15 24.49 0.53 -11.51
N SER A 16 24.92 -0.72 -11.69
CA SER A 16 24.79 -1.74 -10.62
C SER A 16 25.62 -1.38 -9.39
N VAL A 17 26.82 -0.84 -9.58
CA VAL A 17 27.67 -0.37 -8.47
C VAL A 17 27.02 0.82 -7.74
N LEU A 18 26.50 1.82 -8.46
CA LEU A 18 25.82 2.96 -7.85
C LEU A 18 24.57 2.53 -7.08
N GLU A 19 23.78 1.59 -7.61
CA GLU A 19 22.59 1.05 -6.92
C GLU A 19 23.00 0.24 -5.69
N GLN A 20 24.11 -0.50 -5.72
CA GLN A 20 24.62 -1.24 -4.57
C GLN A 20 25.08 -0.27 -3.46
N LEU A 21 25.90 0.72 -3.78
CA LEU A 21 26.33 1.74 -2.82
C LEU A 21 25.15 2.53 -2.22
N TYR A 22 24.10 2.75 -2.99
CA TYR A 22 22.86 3.36 -2.50
C TYR A 22 22.12 2.44 -1.52
N ILE A 23 22.04 1.13 -1.79
CA ILE A 23 21.43 0.16 -0.89
C ILE A 23 22.23 0.04 0.41
N GLU A 24 23.55 0.12 0.34
CA GLU A 24 24.46 0.10 1.49
C GLU A 24 24.45 1.41 2.30
N GLY A 25 23.82 2.46 1.79
CA GLY A 25 23.72 3.75 2.46
C GLY A 25 24.97 4.63 2.32
N VAL A 26 25.96 4.22 1.50
CA VAL A 26 27.13 5.04 1.16
C VAL A 26 26.74 6.23 0.28
N LEU A 27 25.81 5.98 -0.65
CA LEU A 27 25.22 7.00 -1.50
C LEU A 27 23.77 7.26 -1.11
N LEU A 28 23.30 8.47 -1.41
CA LEU A 28 21.88 8.80 -1.41
C LEU A 28 21.49 9.46 -2.74
N ILE A 29 20.20 9.52 -3.02
CA ILE A 29 19.70 10.23 -4.20
C ILE A 29 19.55 11.70 -3.83
N HIS A 30 20.47 12.53 -4.32
CA HIS A 30 20.46 13.97 -4.11
C HIS A 30 19.28 14.63 -4.84
N HIS A 31 19.09 14.30 -6.12
CA HIS A 31 17.96 14.79 -6.91
C HIS A 31 17.63 13.86 -8.08
N LYS A 32 16.53 14.14 -8.74
CA LYS A 32 16.12 13.46 -9.98
C LYS A 32 15.82 14.47 -11.08
N SER A 33 16.14 14.10 -12.33
CA SER A 33 15.66 14.79 -13.53
C SER A 33 14.90 13.78 -14.38
N GLY A 34 13.57 13.86 -14.37
CA GLY A 34 12.70 12.80 -14.88
C GLY A 34 12.91 11.48 -14.12
N SER A 35 13.25 10.42 -14.84
CA SER A 35 13.61 9.11 -14.26
C SER A 35 15.09 8.98 -13.87
N ARG A 36 15.95 9.91 -14.28
CA ARG A 36 17.38 9.88 -14.01
C ARG A 36 17.67 10.26 -12.56
N LYS A 37 18.35 9.37 -11.83
CA LYS A 37 18.82 9.58 -10.46
C LYS A 37 20.21 10.21 -10.47
N PHE A 38 20.46 11.17 -9.59
CA PHE A 38 21.78 11.75 -9.32
C PHE A 38 22.14 11.41 -7.89
N TYR A 39 23.26 10.75 -7.73
CA TYR A 39 23.74 10.27 -6.45
C TYR A 39 24.80 11.21 -5.89
N ASP A 40 24.88 11.26 -4.56
CA ASP A 40 25.92 11.93 -3.81
C ASP A 40 26.28 11.12 -2.58
N LEU A 41 27.43 11.39 -1.97
CA LEU A 41 27.87 10.73 -0.75
C LEU A 41 26.91 11.08 0.41
N ALA A 42 26.53 10.08 1.20
CA ALA A 42 25.66 10.28 2.35
C ALA A 42 26.27 11.25 3.37
N GLU A 43 27.59 11.25 3.53
CA GLU A 43 28.33 12.15 4.43
C GLU A 43 28.21 13.64 4.10
N ASN A 44 27.91 13.98 2.83
CA ASN A 44 27.67 15.36 2.41
C ASN A 44 26.29 15.90 2.87
N HIS A 45 25.38 15.02 3.29
CA HIS A 45 23.97 15.36 3.58
C HIS A 45 23.51 14.95 4.97
N LEU A 46 24.20 14.03 5.62
CA LEU A 46 23.86 13.53 6.93
C LEU A 46 24.91 13.94 7.95
N SER A 47 24.48 14.25 9.17
CA SER A 47 25.43 14.59 10.22
C SER A 47 26.29 13.38 10.59
N ARG A 48 27.53 13.65 10.99
CA ARG A 48 28.46 12.63 11.46
C ARG A 48 27.87 11.81 12.62
N GLU A 49 27.17 12.49 13.56
CA GLU A 49 26.48 11.83 14.66
C GLU A 49 25.47 10.77 14.16
N LEU A 50 24.72 11.05 13.08
CA LEU A 50 23.77 10.09 12.50
C LEU A 50 24.49 8.93 11.81
N LEU A 51 25.58 9.21 11.09
CA LEU A 51 26.35 8.18 10.36
C LEU A 51 27.09 7.24 11.31
N GLU A 52 27.58 7.75 12.44
CA GLU A 52 28.32 6.97 13.45
C GLU A 52 27.39 6.31 14.49
N ARG A 53 26.06 6.53 14.41
CA ARG A 53 25.10 5.93 15.35
C ARG A 53 25.17 4.41 15.28
N PRO A 54 25.27 3.72 16.42
CA PRO A 54 25.21 2.26 16.46
C PRO A 54 23.97 1.71 15.77
N ASN A 55 24.14 0.59 15.06
CA ASN A 55 23.00 -0.11 14.44
C ASN A 55 22.01 -0.51 15.54
N PRO A 56 20.74 -0.03 15.49
CA PRO A 56 19.73 -0.37 16.49
C PRO A 56 19.27 -1.85 16.40
N CYS A 57 19.67 -2.56 15.35
CA CYS A 57 19.38 -3.97 15.14
C CYS A 57 20.70 -4.72 14.88
N PRO A 58 21.52 -4.98 15.94
CA PRO A 58 22.89 -5.53 15.77
C PRO A 58 22.91 -6.98 15.31
N ASP A 59 21.86 -7.73 15.49
CA ASP A 59 21.72 -9.14 15.10
C ASP A 59 20.51 -9.36 14.17
N GLU A 60 20.48 -10.55 13.56
CA GLU A 60 19.43 -10.92 12.59
C GLU A 60 18.04 -10.99 13.24
N GLU A 61 17.95 -11.44 14.50
CA GLU A 61 16.65 -11.55 15.19
C GLU A 61 16.04 -10.16 15.46
N SER A 62 16.82 -9.24 16.02
CA SER A 62 16.38 -7.87 16.28
C SER A 62 16.02 -7.15 14.98
N PHE A 63 16.75 -7.41 13.88
CA PHE A 63 16.43 -6.87 12.57
C PHE A 63 15.13 -7.44 12.01
N MET A 64 14.89 -8.75 12.15
CA MET A 64 13.62 -9.37 11.75
C MET A 64 12.45 -8.84 12.57
N ASP A 65 12.61 -8.71 13.88
CA ASP A 65 11.61 -8.15 14.79
C ASP A 65 11.26 -6.69 14.40
N TRP A 66 12.26 -5.89 14.09
CA TRP A 66 12.07 -4.53 13.58
C TRP A 66 11.31 -4.51 12.25
N ARG A 67 11.64 -5.39 11.31
CA ARG A 67 10.95 -5.48 10.00
C ARG A 67 9.48 -5.86 10.16
N ILE A 68 9.16 -6.81 11.02
CA ILE A 68 7.77 -7.20 11.30
C ILE A 68 7.00 -6.04 11.90
N ARG A 69 7.55 -5.38 12.93
CA ARG A 69 6.91 -4.20 13.53
C ARG A 69 6.66 -3.09 12.51
N ARG A 70 7.62 -2.84 11.62
CA ARG A 70 7.48 -1.87 10.53
C ARG A 70 6.31 -2.24 9.60
N ARG A 71 6.16 -3.52 9.27
CA ARG A 71 5.06 -4.00 8.41
C ARG A 71 3.70 -3.87 9.11
N ILE A 72 3.62 -4.28 10.35
CA ILE A 72 2.39 -4.14 11.15
C ILE A 72 2.00 -2.65 11.25
N GLY A 73 2.92 -1.78 11.64
CA GLY A 73 2.65 -0.35 11.79
C GLY A 73 2.32 0.37 10.47
N ALA A 74 2.80 -0.14 9.32
CA ALA A 74 2.48 0.44 8.01
C ALA A 74 1.03 0.13 7.56
N VAL A 75 0.44 -0.96 8.04
CA VAL A 75 -0.92 -1.41 7.68
C VAL A 75 -1.92 -1.13 8.81
N GLY A 76 -1.43 -1.04 10.05
CA GLY A 76 -2.22 -0.95 11.27
C GLY A 76 -2.35 -2.30 11.96
N MET A 77 -2.84 -3.33 11.28
CA MET A 77 -2.92 -4.70 11.79
C MET A 77 -2.56 -5.71 10.71
N LEU A 78 -1.85 -6.77 11.07
CA LEU A 78 -1.51 -7.87 10.17
C LEU A 78 -1.62 -9.22 10.89
N TRP A 79 -1.88 -10.27 10.14
CA TRP A 79 -1.88 -11.65 10.63
C TRP A 79 -0.54 -12.36 10.45
N ASN A 80 -0.25 -13.33 11.29
CA ASN A 80 0.89 -14.22 11.12
C ASN A 80 0.55 -15.38 10.16
N ARG A 81 0.28 -15.05 8.87
CA ARG A 81 0.03 -16.03 7.80
C ARG A 81 0.96 -15.76 6.63
N ARG A 82 1.22 -16.81 5.83
CA ARG A 82 1.91 -16.64 4.55
C ARG A 82 1.04 -15.79 3.61
N SER A 83 1.48 -14.58 3.32
CA SER A 83 0.77 -13.60 2.50
C SER A 83 1.73 -12.61 1.85
N ASP A 84 1.18 -11.75 1.00
CA ASP A 84 1.94 -10.72 0.29
C ASP A 84 2.52 -9.65 1.24
N ALA A 85 1.96 -9.49 2.44
CA ALA A 85 2.50 -8.58 3.46
C ALA A 85 3.97 -8.87 3.82
N TRP A 86 4.41 -10.13 3.66
CA TRP A 86 5.77 -10.57 4.03
C TRP A 86 6.71 -10.72 2.84
N LEU A 87 6.30 -10.33 1.64
CA LEU A 87 7.15 -10.36 0.45
C LEU A 87 8.42 -9.50 0.62
N GLY A 88 9.53 -10.01 0.09
CA GLY A 88 10.82 -9.31 0.12
C GLY A 88 11.50 -9.24 1.48
N LEU A 89 10.97 -9.91 2.51
CA LEU A 89 11.62 -9.96 3.82
C LEU A 89 12.68 -11.07 3.93
N GLY A 90 12.69 -12.05 3.03
CA GLY A 90 13.64 -13.18 3.08
C GLY A 90 13.44 -14.10 4.29
N MET A 91 12.29 -14.03 4.96
CA MET A 91 12.00 -14.84 6.14
C MET A 91 11.33 -16.15 5.77
N THR A 92 11.76 -17.23 6.41
CA THR A 92 11.00 -18.50 6.46
C THR A 92 9.75 -18.34 7.34
N THR A 93 8.80 -19.25 7.21
CA THR A 93 7.62 -19.30 8.09
C THR A 93 8.03 -19.43 9.55
N GLN A 94 9.01 -20.32 9.86
CA GLN A 94 9.50 -20.55 11.22
C GLN A 94 10.14 -19.27 11.82
N GLN A 95 10.97 -18.56 11.06
CA GLN A 95 11.57 -17.30 11.51
C GLN A 95 10.50 -16.24 11.80
N ARG A 96 9.47 -16.16 10.94
CA ARG A 96 8.36 -15.22 11.16
C ARG A 96 7.59 -15.58 12.45
N GLU A 97 7.21 -16.83 12.63
CA GLU A 97 6.51 -17.31 13.83
C GLU A 97 7.33 -17.06 15.10
N ALA A 98 8.62 -17.33 15.08
CA ALA A 98 9.52 -17.04 16.19
C ALA A 98 9.56 -15.54 16.51
N ALA A 99 9.66 -14.69 15.51
CA ALA A 99 9.67 -13.23 15.69
C ALA A 99 8.33 -12.70 16.24
N PHE A 100 7.18 -13.19 15.75
CA PHE A 100 5.88 -12.85 16.34
C PHE A 100 5.80 -13.26 17.81
N SER A 101 6.26 -14.46 18.16
CA SER A 101 6.29 -14.92 19.55
C SER A 101 7.18 -14.05 20.44
N ARG A 102 8.38 -13.65 19.99
CA ARG A 102 9.26 -12.75 20.74
C ARG A 102 8.61 -11.37 20.94
N LEU A 103 8.05 -10.82 19.88
CA LEU A 103 7.41 -9.48 19.90
C LEU A 103 6.19 -9.45 20.83
N GLU A 104 5.39 -10.52 20.83
CA GLU A 104 4.23 -10.65 21.73
C GLU A 104 4.66 -10.81 23.18
N LYS A 105 5.62 -11.70 23.47
CA LYS A 105 6.18 -11.89 24.81
C LYS A 105 6.83 -10.63 25.38
N SER A 106 7.47 -9.84 24.53
CA SER A 106 8.09 -8.56 24.94
C SER A 106 7.10 -7.38 24.98
N GLY A 107 5.81 -7.61 24.78
CA GLY A 107 4.78 -6.57 24.80
C GLY A 107 4.93 -5.52 23.70
N ARG A 108 5.51 -5.87 22.56
CA ARG A 108 5.66 -4.96 21.43
C ARG A 108 4.48 -5.01 20.47
N ILE A 109 3.84 -6.15 20.39
CA ILE A 109 2.61 -6.38 19.63
C ILE A 109 1.60 -7.12 20.50
N THR A 110 0.32 -6.95 20.18
CA THR A 110 -0.79 -7.65 20.84
C THR A 110 -1.64 -8.35 19.80
N ALA A 111 -2.03 -9.60 20.10
CA ALA A 111 -2.98 -10.35 19.29
C ALA A 111 -4.40 -9.79 19.52
N VAL A 112 -5.10 -9.49 18.43
CA VAL A 112 -6.49 -9.03 18.41
C VAL A 112 -7.33 -10.07 17.70
N LYS A 113 -8.33 -10.60 18.40
CA LYS A 113 -9.32 -11.50 17.81
C LYS A 113 -10.34 -10.66 17.03
N VAL A 114 -10.56 -11.02 15.79
CA VAL A 114 -11.58 -10.43 14.92
C VAL A 114 -12.69 -11.46 14.71
N ASP A 115 -13.94 -11.02 14.82
CA ASP A 115 -15.09 -11.88 14.61
C ASP A 115 -15.06 -12.49 13.20
N ASP A 116 -15.51 -13.73 13.08
CA ASP A 116 -15.49 -14.52 11.83
C ASP A 116 -14.11 -14.84 11.26
N MET A 117 -13.04 -14.43 11.93
CA MET A 117 -11.66 -14.78 11.54
C MET A 117 -11.05 -15.82 12.49
N ARG A 118 -10.56 -16.94 11.91
CA ARG A 118 -9.86 -17.98 12.69
C ARG A 118 -8.46 -17.57 13.16
N THR A 119 -7.81 -16.67 12.43
CA THR A 119 -6.44 -16.22 12.70
C THR A 119 -6.49 -14.83 13.30
N PRO A 120 -5.88 -14.58 14.46
CA PRO A 120 -5.83 -13.25 15.04
C PRO A 120 -5.03 -12.30 14.17
N LEU A 121 -5.34 -11.01 14.27
CA LEU A 121 -4.50 -9.93 13.79
C LEU A 121 -3.58 -9.46 14.91
N TYR A 122 -2.47 -8.86 14.55
CA TYR A 122 -1.52 -8.29 15.50
C TYR A 122 -1.40 -6.79 15.26
N ILE A 123 -1.49 -6.03 16.32
CA ILE A 123 -1.35 -4.57 16.35
C ILE A 123 -0.11 -4.19 17.16
N LEU A 124 0.51 -3.05 16.87
CA LEU A 124 1.54 -2.51 17.75
C LEU A 124 0.91 -2.07 19.09
N ASN A 125 1.56 -2.38 20.21
CA ASN A 125 1.04 -1.98 21.52
C ASN A 125 0.85 -0.47 21.67
N GLY A 126 1.68 0.33 20.97
CA GLY A 126 1.51 1.79 20.94
C GLY A 126 0.22 2.26 20.27
N ASP A 127 -0.40 1.42 19.43
CA ASP A 127 -1.63 1.75 18.71
C ASP A 127 -2.90 1.21 19.42
N MET A 128 -2.74 0.48 20.53
CA MET A 128 -3.89 -0.06 21.30
C MET A 128 -4.86 1.04 21.76
N PRO A 129 -4.42 2.22 22.26
CA PRO A 129 -5.35 3.28 22.65
C PRO A 129 -6.22 3.76 21.48
N LEU A 130 -5.69 3.76 20.24
CA LEU A 130 -6.47 4.10 19.06
C LEU A 130 -7.53 3.03 18.76
N LEU A 131 -7.14 1.75 18.87
CA LEU A 131 -8.09 0.64 18.71
C LEU A 131 -9.23 0.70 19.75
N ASP A 132 -8.89 0.97 21.01
CA ASP A 132 -9.89 1.12 22.09
C ASP A 132 -10.84 2.28 21.80
N THR A 133 -10.31 3.43 21.37
CA THR A 133 -11.12 4.61 20.97
C THR A 133 -12.10 4.27 19.86
N VAL A 134 -11.64 3.52 18.84
CA VAL A 134 -12.51 3.10 17.72
C VAL A 134 -13.57 2.10 18.20
N ARG A 135 -13.17 1.11 19.00
CA ARG A 135 -14.06 0.06 19.50
C ARG A 135 -15.16 0.64 20.41
N ASP A 136 -14.82 1.61 21.21
CA ASP A 136 -15.76 2.25 22.13
C ASP A 136 -16.65 3.30 21.45
N GLY A 137 -16.53 3.46 20.12
CA GLY A 137 -17.33 4.40 19.34
C GLY A 137 -17.02 5.88 19.64
N GLN A 138 -15.88 6.16 20.26
CA GLN A 138 -15.47 7.51 20.68
C GLN A 138 -14.78 8.29 19.53
N THR A 139 -15.07 7.96 18.27
CA THR A 139 -14.48 8.65 17.15
C THR A 139 -15.46 9.64 16.54
N ASP A 140 -15.06 10.90 16.40
CA ASP A 140 -15.78 11.91 15.60
C ASP A 140 -15.57 11.77 14.09
N ALA A 141 -15.01 10.65 13.65
CA ALA A 141 -14.66 10.42 12.26
C ALA A 141 -15.91 10.37 11.37
N LYS A 142 -16.15 11.44 10.61
CA LYS A 142 -17.25 11.47 9.64
C LYS A 142 -16.87 10.61 8.42
N PRO A 143 -17.80 9.77 7.90
CA PRO A 143 -17.54 8.99 6.70
C PRO A 143 -17.11 9.88 5.54
N ARG A 144 -15.91 9.66 5.03
CA ARG A 144 -15.35 10.33 3.87
C ARG A 144 -15.06 9.32 2.77
N THR A 145 -14.89 9.81 1.53
CA THR A 145 -14.51 8.99 0.39
C THR A 145 -13.03 9.20 0.09
N GLU A 146 -12.29 8.10 -0.07
CA GLU A 146 -10.89 8.10 -0.47
C GLU A 146 -10.65 7.11 -1.62
N PHE A 147 -9.69 7.44 -2.50
CA PHE A 147 -9.21 6.52 -3.53
C PHE A 147 -7.85 5.99 -3.11
N LEU A 148 -7.76 4.68 -2.92
CA LEU A 148 -6.53 4.03 -2.49
C LEU A 148 -5.64 3.74 -3.70
N ALA A 149 -4.39 4.18 -3.65
CA ALA A 149 -3.44 3.85 -4.69
C ALA A 149 -3.15 2.33 -4.70
N PRO A 150 -2.87 1.70 -5.87
CA PRO A 150 -2.60 0.27 -5.93
C PRO A 150 -1.44 -0.23 -5.05
N LEU A 151 -0.52 0.67 -4.67
CA LEU A 151 0.60 0.39 -3.78
C LEU A 151 0.40 0.95 -2.36
N ASP A 152 -0.83 1.33 -2.00
CA ASP A 152 -1.15 1.72 -0.64
C ASP A 152 -0.86 0.55 0.33
N PRO A 153 -0.19 0.77 1.47
CA PRO A 153 0.10 -0.28 2.44
C PRO A 153 -1.12 -1.07 2.88
N MET A 154 -2.29 -0.45 2.98
CA MET A 154 -3.56 -1.11 3.30
C MET A 154 -3.92 -2.22 2.31
N LEU A 155 -3.47 -2.10 1.03
CA LEU A 155 -3.75 -3.07 -0.02
C LEU A 155 -2.64 -4.13 -0.21
N TRP A 156 -1.58 -4.11 0.59
CA TRP A 156 -0.45 -5.03 0.41
C TRP A 156 -0.83 -6.49 0.62
N ASP A 157 -1.59 -6.78 1.66
CA ASP A 157 -2.09 -8.13 1.91
C ASP A 157 -3.50 -8.29 1.33
N ARG A 158 -3.57 -8.64 0.05
CA ARG A 158 -4.84 -8.80 -0.67
C ARG A 158 -5.75 -9.86 -0.06
N LYS A 159 -5.16 -10.90 0.54
CA LYS A 159 -5.93 -11.94 1.24
C LYS A 159 -6.53 -11.41 2.54
N LEU A 160 -5.82 -10.53 3.23
CA LEU A 160 -6.35 -9.85 4.41
C LEU A 160 -7.45 -8.87 4.03
N VAL A 161 -7.27 -8.09 2.96
CA VAL A 161 -8.32 -7.19 2.43
C VAL A 161 -9.57 -7.97 2.09
N GLU A 162 -9.44 -9.12 1.39
CA GLU A 162 -10.58 -9.99 1.08
C GLU A 162 -11.23 -10.56 2.37
N ALA A 163 -10.43 -10.97 3.36
CA ALA A 163 -10.95 -11.51 4.61
C ALA A 163 -11.71 -10.48 5.45
N LEU A 164 -11.26 -9.21 5.47
CA LEU A 164 -11.86 -8.15 6.28
C LEU A 164 -13.07 -7.48 5.61
N TRP A 165 -13.03 -7.30 4.29
CA TRP A 165 -14.04 -6.52 3.55
C TRP A 165 -14.77 -7.31 2.48
N GLY A 166 -14.45 -8.59 2.23
CA GLY A 166 -14.98 -9.34 1.09
C GLY A 166 -14.51 -8.78 -0.27
N PHE A 167 -13.58 -7.83 -0.26
CA PHE A 167 -13.18 -7.08 -1.44
C PHE A 167 -11.98 -7.72 -2.12
N ARG A 168 -12.18 -8.24 -3.33
CA ARG A 168 -11.10 -8.79 -4.17
C ARG A 168 -10.48 -7.71 -5.01
N TYR A 169 -9.18 -7.46 -4.80
CA TYR A 169 -8.44 -6.46 -5.55
C TYR A 169 -7.27 -7.07 -6.32
N SER A 170 -7.13 -6.67 -7.59
CA SER A 170 -5.97 -6.96 -8.42
C SER A 170 -5.54 -5.69 -9.16
N TRP A 171 -4.25 -5.41 -9.18
CA TRP A 171 -3.71 -4.34 -9.99
C TRP A 171 -3.36 -4.88 -11.38
N GLU A 172 -4.12 -4.48 -12.39
CA GLU A 172 -4.08 -5.09 -13.73
C GLU A 172 -3.09 -4.40 -14.69
N ILE A 173 -2.17 -3.58 -14.18
CA ILE A 173 -1.19 -2.85 -15.00
C ILE A 173 -0.34 -3.77 -15.89
N TYR A 174 -0.01 -4.97 -15.40
CA TYR A 174 0.76 -5.98 -16.14
C TYR A 174 -0.13 -6.98 -16.89
N THR A 175 -1.45 -6.87 -16.78
CA THR A 175 -2.39 -7.73 -17.47
C THR A 175 -2.60 -7.20 -18.89
N PRO A 176 -2.52 -8.04 -19.94
CA PRO A 176 -2.85 -7.64 -21.31
C PRO A 176 -4.25 -6.99 -21.39
N ALA A 177 -4.40 -5.95 -22.21
CA ALA A 177 -5.64 -5.17 -22.28
C ALA A 177 -6.89 -6.03 -22.48
N SER A 178 -6.82 -7.06 -23.32
CA SER A 178 -7.91 -8.01 -23.62
C SER A 178 -8.30 -8.93 -22.46
N LYS A 179 -7.48 -8.98 -21.39
CA LYS A 179 -7.71 -9.83 -20.22
C LYS A 179 -7.97 -9.01 -18.95
N ARG A 180 -8.04 -7.68 -19.05
CA ARG A 180 -8.37 -6.81 -17.91
C ARG A 180 -9.85 -6.87 -17.65
N ARG A 181 -10.19 -7.06 -16.38
CA ARG A 181 -11.58 -7.06 -15.93
C ARG A 181 -12.07 -5.62 -15.69
N TYR A 182 -11.20 -4.78 -15.15
CA TYR A 182 -11.57 -3.42 -14.72
C TYR A 182 -10.83 -2.35 -15.50
N GLY A 183 -9.51 -2.40 -15.64
CA GLY A 183 -8.78 -1.35 -16.34
C GLY A 183 -7.28 -1.33 -16.01
N TYR A 184 -6.59 -0.38 -16.63
CA TYR A 184 -5.13 -0.28 -16.50
C TYR A 184 -4.69 0.19 -15.11
N TYR A 185 -5.35 1.22 -14.58
CA TYR A 185 -5.02 1.83 -13.30
C TYR A 185 -6.27 2.08 -12.47
N THR A 186 -6.82 1.01 -11.92
CA THR A 186 -8.00 1.09 -11.06
C THR A 186 -7.60 1.28 -9.60
N MET A 187 -8.30 2.18 -8.92
CA MET A 187 -8.12 2.51 -7.51
C MET A 187 -9.34 2.05 -6.72
N PRO A 188 -9.19 1.28 -5.64
CA PRO A 188 -10.31 1.01 -4.73
C PRO A 188 -10.90 2.30 -4.17
N VAL A 189 -12.22 2.30 -4.00
CA VAL A 189 -12.97 3.40 -3.39
C VAL A 189 -13.32 3.01 -1.96
N LEU A 190 -12.70 3.69 -1.00
CA LEU A 190 -13.02 3.58 0.41
C LEU A 190 -14.08 4.63 0.75
N TYR A 191 -15.16 4.24 1.42
CA TYR A 191 -16.18 5.12 1.98
C TYR A 191 -16.42 4.77 3.45
N GLY A 192 -16.02 5.66 4.35
CA GLY A 192 -15.97 5.34 5.77
C GLY A 192 -14.99 4.21 6.03
N ASP A 193 -15.51 3.08 6.47
CA ASP A 193 -14.79 1.85 6.78
C ASP A 193 -15.00 0.72 5.73
N ARG A 194 -15.66 1.02 4.59
CA ARG A 194 -16.02 0.03 3.57
C ARG A 194 -15.32 0.28 2.24
N LEU A 195 -14.84 -0.77 1.61
CA LEU A 195 -14.41 -0.76 0.21
C LEU A 195 -15.64 -0.99 -0.68
N ILE A 196 -16.14 0.08 -1.28
CA ILE A 196 -17.44 0.11 -1.97
C ILE A 196 -17.37 -0.09 -3.47
N GLY A 197 -16.17 -0.20 -4.01
CA GLY A 197 -15.98 -0.35 -5.46
C GLY A 197 -14.59 0.07 -5.90
N ARG A 198 -14.47 0.38 -7.17
CA ARG A 198 -13.22 0.85 -7.78
C ARG A 198 -13.48 1.89 -8.85
N ILE A 199 -12.48 2.75 -9.10
CA ILE A 199 -12.54 3.86 -10.05
C ILE A 199 -11.30 3.86 -10.92
N GLU A 200 -11.44 4.19 -12.20
CA GLU A 200 -10.32 4.38 -13.13
C GLU A 200 -10.18 5.85 -13.53
N PRO A 201 -9.41 6.65 -12.78
CA PRO A 201 -9.11 8.03 -13.15
C PRO A 201 -7.95 8.08 -14.13
N ARG A 202 -8.03 8.99 -15.10
CA ARG A 202 -6.99 9.25 -16.09
C ARG A 202 -6.64 10.73 -16.10
N ALA A 203 -5.40 11.06 -15.79
CA ALA A 203 -4.90 12.43 -15.83
C ALA A 203 -4.08 12.65 -17.12
N ASP A 204 -4.53 13.55 -17.98
CA ASP A 204 -3.73 14.15 -19.04
C ASP A 204 -3.15 15.47 -18.53
N ARG A 205 -1.91 15.41 -18.05
CA ARG A 205 -1.21 16.57 -17.50
C ARG A 205 -0.85 17.62 -18.57
N LYS A 206 -0.74 17.21 -19.84
CA LYS A 206 -0.46 18.15 -20.93
C LYS A 206 -1.71 18.97 -21.27
N ALA A 207 -2.86 18.32 -21.32
CA ALA A 207 -4.14 18.98 -21.51
C ALA A 207 -4.67 19.64 -20.22
N GLY A 208 -4.05 19.35 -19.06
CA GLY A 208 -4.51 19.84 -17.76
C GLY A 208 -5.88 19.28 -17.34
N VAL A 209 -6.17 18.04 -17.73
CA VAL A 209 -7.50 17.43 -17.55
C VAL A 209 -7.40 16.09 -16.86
N LEU A 210 -8.33 15.84 -15.92
CA LEU A 210 -8.57 14.52 -15.36
C LEU A 210 -9.97 14.07 -15.74
N THR A 211 -10.06 12.87 -16.31
CA THR A 211 -11.32 12.16 -16.61
C THR A 211 -11.44 10.93 -15.76
N VAL A 212 -12.64 10.38 -15.63
CA VAL A 212 -12.91 9.09 -15.01
C VAL A 212 -13.51 8.20 -16.08
N SER A 213 -12.78 7.15 -16.46
CA SER A 213 -13.24 6.23 -17.51
C SER A 213 -14.39 5.37 -17.02
N ASN A 214 -14.29 4.85 -15.79
CA ASN A 214 -15.30 3.98 -15.20
C ASN A 214 -15.31 4.05 -13.67
N ILE A 215 -16.47 3.75 -13.09
CA ILE A 215 -16.66 3.46 -11.67
C ILE A 215 -17.46 2.15 -11.60
N TRP A 216 -16.88 1.15 -10.92
CA TRP A 216 -17.56 -0.12 -10.63
C TRP A 216 -17.87 -0.17 -9.15
N TYR A 217 -19.11 -0.44 -8.81
CA TYR A 217 -19.55 -0.62 -7.42
C TYR A 217 -19.59 -2.11 -7.05
N GLU A 218 -19.40 -2.42 -5.78
CA GLU A 218 -19.65 -3.76 -5.29
C GLU A 218 -21.16 -4.08 -5.35
N PRO A 219 -21.55 -5.38 -5.48
CA PRO A 219 -22.94 -5.76 -5.77
C PRO A 219 -23.97 -5.27 -4.75
N ASP A 220 -23.55 -5.07 -3.50
CA ASP A 220 -24.39 -4.61 -2.39
C ASP A 220 -24.43 -3.07 -2.25
N VAL A 221 -23.72 -2.35 -3.12
CA VAL A 221 -23.60 -0.88 -3.08
C VAL A 221 -24.50 -0.25 -4.14
N ARG A 222 -25.47 0.53 -3.69
CA ARG A 222 -26.28 1.37 -4.57
C ARG A 222 -25.89 2.84 -4.38
N PRO A 223 -25.37 3.51 -5.42
CA PRO A 223 -24.91 4.88 -5.29
C PRO A 223 -26.11 5.84 -5.15
N ALA A 224 -26.39 6.24 -3.91
CA ALA A 224 -27.33 7.32 -3.65
C ALA A 224 -26.68 8.67 -3.99
N LYS A 225 -27.50 9.69 -4.27
CA LYS A 225 -27.06 11.05 -4.62
C LYS A 225 -25.96 11.60 -3.71
N LYS A 226 -26.07 11.38 -2.39
CA LYS A 226 -25.07 11.82 -1.41
C LYS A 226 -23.71 11.14 -1.59
N LEU A 227 -23.71 9.85 -1.91
CA LEU A 227 -22.45 9.09 -2.17
C LEU A 227 -21.82 9.57 -3.48
N SER A 228 -22.60 9.73 -4.55
CA SER A 228 -22.10 10.23 -5.83
C SER A 228 -21.47 11.61 -5.69
N GLN A 229 -22.08 12.53 -4.94
CA GLN A 229 -21.50 13.85 -4.64
C GLN A 229 -20.17 13.76 -3.88
N LYS A 230 -20.04 12.83 -2.92
CA LYS A 230 -18.78 12.63 -2.19
C LYS A 230 -17.70 12.05 -3.09
N ILE A 231 -18.02 11.10 -3.96
CA ILE A 231 -17.09 10.55 -4.95
C ILE A 231 -16.63 11.66 -5.89
N GLU A 232 -17.54 12.46 -6.44
CA GLU A 232 -17.21 13.59 -7.31
C GLU A 232 -16.28 14.62 -6.62
N SER A 233 -16.56 14.94 -5.36
CA SER A 233 -15.70 15.83 -4.56
C SER A 233 -14.28 15.25 -4.42
N THR A 234 -14.15 13.94 -4.26
CA THR A 234 -12.85 13.26 -4.17
C THR A 234 -12.14 13.23 -5.53
N VAL A 235 -12.88 13.04 -6.64
CA VAL A 235 -12.31 13.15 -8.00
C VAL A 235 -11.77 14.57 -8.25
N ARG A 236 -12.50 15.60 -7.85
CA ARG A 236 -12.04 16.99 -7.96
C ARG A 236 -10.78 17.25 -7.12
N ARG A 237 -10.68 16.65 -5.94
CA ARG A 237 -9.47 16.70 -5.10
C ARG A 237 -8.29 16.01 -5.78
N LEU A 238 -8.50 14.82 -6.35
CA LEU A 238 -7.49 14.07 -7.10
C LEU A 238 -7.04 14.85 -8.36
N ALA A 239 -7.97 15.51 -9.08
CA ALA A 239 -7.65 16.36 -10.22
C ALA A 239 -6.72 17.50 -9.81
N ARG A 240 -7.05 18.23 -8.75
CA ARG A 240 -6.20 19.33 -8.22
C ARG A 240 -4.82 18.83 -7.81
N PHE A 241 -4.75 17.66 -7.13
CA PHE A 241 -3.47 17.04 -6.76
C PHE A 241 -2.59 16.74 -7.98
N ASN A 242 -3.18 16.39 -9.13
CA ASN A 242 -2.48 16.15 -10.38
C ASN A 242 -2.23 17.41 -11.21
N GLY A 243 -2.59 18.62 -10.74
CA GLY A 243 -2.51 19.86 -11.51
C GLY A 243 -3.51 19.92 -12.67
N CYS A 244 -4.63 19.20 -12.56
CA CYS A 244 -5.66 19.08 -13.59
C CYS A 244 -6.99 19.65 -13.12
N ARG A 245 -7.85 20.03 -14.08
CA ARG A 245 -9.29 20.24 -13.86
C ARG A 245 -10.02 18.91 -14.10
N TYR A 246 -11.09 18.66 -13.36
CA TYR A 246 -11.97 17.52 -13.62
C TYR A 246 -12.94 17.86 -14.75
N LEU A 247 -12.96 17.03 -15.80
CA LEU A 247 -14.01 17.03 -16.81
C LEU A 247 -14.95 15.85 -16.52
N GLN A 248 -16.22 16.15 -16.39
CA GLN A 248 -17.26 15.17 -16.13
C GLN A 248 -17.67 14.51 -17.46
N ASP A 249 -17.01 13.41 -17.82
CA ASP A 249 -17.36 12.56 -18.96
C ASP A 249 -17.58 11.13 -18.44
N VAL A 250 -18.53 10.96 -17.53
CA VAL A 250 -18.91 9.61 -17.11
C VAL A 250 -20.38 9.38 -17.40
N THR A 251 -20.66 8.78 -18.52
CA THR A 251 -21.88 7.98 -18.66
C THR A 251 -21.59 6.68 -17.91
N PRO A 252 -22.32 6.35 -16.82
CA PRO A 252 -22.22 5.01 -16.24
C PRO A 252 -22.61 4.02 -17.36
N GLN A 253 -21.74 3.08 -17.69
CA GLN A 253 -22.18 1.94 -18.48
C GLN A 253 -23.14 1.16 -17.59
N ASP A 254 -24.40 1.11 -18.00
CA ASP A 254 -25.40 0.22 -17.44
C ASP A 254 -24.86 -1.21 -17.41
N ASP A 255 -25.05 -1.87 -16.26
CA ASP A 255 -24.69 -3.27 -15.98
C ASP A 255 -25.41 -4.22 -16.95
N GLN A 256 -24.88 -4.40 -18.14
CA GLN A 256 -25.21 -5.50 -19.04
C GLN A 256 -23.92 -6.21 -19.42
N ASN A 257 -23.46 -7.12 -18.56
CA ASN A 257 -22.72 -8.36 -18.88
C ASN A 257 -21.89 -8.88 -17.69
N ILE A 258 -22.55 -9.18 -16.58
CA ILE A 258 -22.00 -10.13 -15.60
C ILE A 258 -23.10 -11.16 -15.28
N GLN A 259 -23.57 -11.85 -16.32
CA GLN A 259 -24.24 -13.14 -16.18
C GLN A 259 -23.68 -14.03 -17.29
N ASN A 260 -23.12 -15.13 -16.89
CA ASN A 260 -22.51 -16.25 -17.63
C ASN A 260 -20.97 -16.20 -17.68
N GLU A 261 -20.33 -16.75 -16.63
CA GLU A 261 -19.54 -17.98 -16.68
C GLU A 261 -19.12 -18.36 -15.25
#